data_7a6a010f9b4d4e833f26e078f94d519e
#
_entry.id   7a6a010f9b4d4e833f26e078f94d519e
#
_cell.length_a   1.000
_cell.length_b   1.000
_cell.length_c   1.000
_cell.angle_alpha   90.00
_cell.angle_beta   90.00
_cell.angle_gamma   90.00
#
_symmetry.space_group_name_H-M   'P 1'
#
loop_
_entity.id
_entity.type
_entity.pdbx_description
1 polymer ?
#
loop_
_entity_poly.entity_id
_entity_poly.type
_entity_poly.pdbx_seq_one_letter_code
_entity_poly.pdbx_strand_id
1 'polypeptide(L)'
;MKLNGKTVLVCNCEGTMSLDGKALAKACGGDGDLTIHNHLCRTQIERFTTALQSGEPLIVACTQEAPLFDEVRGDSAPDADLGFTNIRERAGWSAEASDATPKIAALLAEAAMEIPPTPSVTLQSNGVVLVYGRDETDLDAARQLAARADVTVLLSRPEAITPPRVFDVPVFHGTISRAAGHLGAFTVTIANQASASASSRDRLDFGKGKPETELTCDLILDLTGEAPLFPGAEKRDGYARPDPSNPAALQKALFELTALVGEFEKPRYVAYDIDLCAHSRSAITGCSLCLDICPTSAIQSSGDGVVFDPFICAGCGQCASVCPSGAVRYAMPSAEDTLLRLRGLLTAYFKAGGEKPTLLLHDIRHGEPMIAAMARHGRGLPAPVLPFAFNEITQIGLD
;
A
#
# COMPACT_ATOMS: atom_id res chain seq x y z
N MET A 1 6.57 14.81 -27.14
CA MET A 1 6.15 13.61 -27.91
C MET A 1 4.93 12.99 -27.23
N LYS A 2 4.01 12.42 -28.00
CA LYS A 2 2.84 11.72 -27.44
C LYS A 2 2.96 10.21 -27.63
N LEU A 3 2.62 9.44 -26.60
CA LEU A 3 2.46 7.98 -26.64
C LEU A 3 1.08 7.62 -26.12
N ASN A 4 0.29 6.91 -26.89
CA ASN A 4 -1.10 6.55 -26.54
C ASN A 4 -1.93 7.74 -26.00
N GLY A 5 -1.79 8.92 -26.64
CA GLY A 5 -2.50 10.14 -26.23
C GLY A 5 -1.85 10.91 -25.07
N LYS A 6 -0.89 10.34 -24.36
CA LYS A 6 -0.20 10.97 -23.23
C LYS A 6 1.04 11.73 -23.69
N THR A 7 1.24 12.95 -23.20
CA THR A 7 2.46 13.73 -23.44
C THR A 7 3.60 13.20 -22.56
N VAL A 8 4.75 12.89 -23.17
CA VAL A 8 5.90 12.32 -22.47
C VAL A 8 7.00 13.35 -22.31
N LEU A 9 7.43 13.58 -21.06
CA LEU A 9 8.55 14.43 -20.68
C LEU A 9 9.74 13.56 -20.24
N VAL A 10 10.84 13.65 -21.00
CA VAL A 10 12.06 12.87 -20.74
C VAL A 10 13.18 13.80 -20.28
N CYS A 11 13.85 13.43 -19.18
CA CYS A 11 14.97 14.17 -18.63
C CYS A 11 16.22 13.28 -18.59
N ASN A 12 17.40 13.86 -18.91
CA ASN A 12 18.70 13.17 -18.84
C ASN A 12 19.36 13.24 -17.45
N CYS A 13 18.68 13.80 -16.46
CA CYS A 13 19.14 13.91 -15.07
C CYS A 13 20.53 14.59 -14.98
N GLU A 14 20.61 15.87 -15.35
CA GLU A 14 21.84 16.68 -15.37
C GLU A 14 22.96 16.09 -16.25
N GLY A 15 22.57 15.45 -17.36
CA GLY A 15 23.53 14.86 -18.29
C GLY A 15 24.14 13.53 -17.82
N THR A 16 23.61 12.94 -16.72
CA THR A 16 24.11 11.64 -16.25
C THR A 16 23.66 10.46 -17.11
N MET A 17 22.66 10.68 -17.98
CA MET A 17 22.24 9.73 -19.00
C MET A 17 22.51 10.30 -20.40
N SER A 18 23.18 9.52 -21.23
CA SER A 18 23.36 9.87 -22.65
C SER A 18 22.14 9.44 -23.43
N LEU A 19 21.22 10.38 -23.70
CA LEU A 19 19.98 10.14 -24.41
C LEU A 19 19.99 10.85 -25.77
N ASP A 20 19.70 10.09 -26.84
CA ASP A 20 19.46 10.62 -28.19
C ASP A 20 17.95 10.80 -28.41
N GLY A 21 17.48 12.05 -28.44
CA GLY A 21 16.06 12.37 -28.59
C GLY A 21 15.48 11.91 -29.94
N LYS A 22 16.26 11.93 -31.02
CA LYS A 22 15.83 11.47 -32.36
C LYS A 22 15.69 9.95 -32.38
N ALA A 23 16.73 9.25 -31.89
CA ALA A 23 16.72 7.79 -31.82
C ALA A 23 15.57 7.30 -30.94
N LEU A 24 15.35 7.96 -29.80
CA LEU A 24 14.29 7.60 -28.87
C LEU A 24 12.88 7.89 -29.45
N ALA A 25 12.69 9.04 -30.11
CA ALA A 25 11.43 9.34 -30.81
C ALA A 25 11.10 8.28 -31.86
N LYS A 26 12.08 7.93 -32.71
CA LYS A 26 11.94 6.88 -33.73
C LYS A 26 11.64 5.51 -33.09
N ALA A 27 12.34 5.15 -32.01
CA ALA A 27 12.13 3.90 -31.27
C ALA A 27 10.72 3.81 -30.67
N CYS A 28 10.15 4.95 -30.28
CA CYS A 28 8.76 5.04 -29.81
C CYS A 28 7.72 5.13 -30.94
N GLY A 29 8.13 5.08 -32.20
CA GLY A 29 7.23 5.16 -33.37
C GLY A 29 6.78 6.58 -33.71
N GLY A 30 7.47 7.60 -33.25
CA GLY A 30 7.21 9.01 -33.56
C GLY A 30 8.04 9.54 -34.73
N ASP A 31 7.47 10.45 -35.52
CA ASP A 31 8.16 11.18 -36.57
C ASP A 31 8.60 12.56 -36.03
N GLY A 32 9.79 12.69 -35.51
CA GLY A 32 10.28 13.96 -35.03
C GLY A 32 11.31 13.86 -33.93
N ASP A 33 11.64 14.99 -33.29
CA ASP A 33 12.57 15.05 -32.19
C ASP A 33 11.84 15.05 -30.85
N LEU A 34 12.20 14.11 -29.99
CA LEU A 34 11.84 14.18 -28.57
C LEU A 34 12.78 15.15 -27.85
N THR A 35 12.21 16.19 -27.29
CA THR A 35 12.97 17.12 -26.44
C THR A 35 13.47 16.39 -25.18
N ILE A 36 14.77 16.31 -25.03
CA ILE A 36 15.40 15.80 -23.81
C ILE A 36 15.67 16.98 -22.88
N HIS A 37 15.00 16.99 -21.74
CA HIS A 37 15.23 17.95 -20.67
C HIS A 37 16.51 17.60 -19.90
N ASN A 38 17.19 18.61 -19.35
CA ASN A 38 18.41 18.39 -18.59
C ASN A 38 18.16 18.33 -17.07
N HIS A 39 17.31 19.21 -16.56
CA HIS A 39 17.07 19.36 -15.11
C HIS A 39 15.60 19.74 -14.87
N LEU A 40 14.69 18.86 -15.31
CA LEU A 40 13.24 19.11 -15.32
C LEU A 40 12.68 19.42 -13.93
N CYS A 41 13.20 18.77 -12.90
CA CYS A 41 12.73 18.90 -11.51
C CYS A 41 13.28 20.16 -10.79
N ARG A 42 14.10 20.98 -11.42
CA ARG A 42 14.67 22.21 -10.82
C ARG A 42 14.60 23.37 -11.81
N THR A 43 15.71 23.63 -12.53
CA THR A 43 15.83 24.80 -13.41
C THR A 43 14.83 24.83 -14.57
N GLN A 44 14.23 23.69 -14.91
CA GLN A 44 13.26 23.56 -16.00
C GLN A 44 11.86 23.19 -15.51
N ILE A 45 11.55 23.38 -14.23
CA ILE A 45 10.25 23.01 -13.65
C ILE A 45 9.07 23.70 -14.36
N GLU A 46 9.28 24.91 -14.87
CA GLU A 46 8.28 25.63 -15.67
C GLU A 46 7.84 24.88 -16.92
N ARG A 47 8.72 24.04 -17.50
CA ARG A 47 8.35 23.18 -18.63
C ARG A 47 7.33 22.11 -18.25
N PHE A 48 7.50 21.55 -17.06
CA PHE A 48 6.51 20.63 -16.49
C PHE A 48 5.20 21.33 -16.19
N THR A 49 5.24 22.48 -15.50
CA THR A 49 4.04 23.26 -15.15
C THR A 49 3.26 23.67 -16.41
N THR A 50 3.96 24.11 -17.46
CA THR A 50 3.33 24.47 -18.74
C THR A 50 2.66 23.26 -19.40
N ALA A 51 3.33 22.10 -19.40
CA ALA A 51 2.74 20.87 -19.93
C ALA A 51 1.53 20.41 -19.12
N LEU A 52 1.58 20.53 -17.80
CA LEU A 52 0.48 20.19 -16.89
C LEU A 52 -0.77 21.06 -17.15
N GLN A 53 -0.56 22.36 -17.36
CA GLN A 53 -1.64 23.33 -17.66
C GLN A 53 -2.28 23.14 -19.02
N SER A 54 -1.70 22.34 -19.91
CA SER A 54 -2.35 22.00 -21.18
C SER A 54 -3.58 21.13 -21.01
N GLY A 55 -3.80 20.51 -19.84
CA GLY A 55 -4.90 19.60 -19.56
C GLY A 55 -4.77 18.23 -20.23
N GLU A 56 -3.63 17.94 -20.85
CA GLU A 56 -3.37 16.63 -21.47
C GLU A 56 -2.77 15.67 -20.44
N PRO A 57 -3.08 14.36 -20.53
CA PRO A 57 -2.41 13.36 -19.72
C PRO A 57 -0.90 13.39 -19.90
N LEU A 58 -0.15 13.32 -18.79
CA LEU A 58 1.32 13.43 -18.78
C LEU A 58 1.99 12.18 -18.26
N ILE A 59 3.18 11.90 -18.80
CA ILE A 59 4.13 10.95 -18.24
C ILE A 59 5.45 11.66 -18.05
N VAL A 60 5.99 11.61 -16.82
CA VAL A 60 7.33 12.07 -16.51
C VAL A 60 8.26 10.87 -16.36
N ALA A 61 9.31 10.83 -17.17
CA ALA A 61 10.32 9.77 -17.12
C ALA A 61 11.31 9.98 -15.95
N CYS A 62 10.75 10.08 -14.74
CA CYS A 62 11.47 10.29 -13.50
C CYS A 62 10.63 9.83 -12.32
N THR A 63 11.15 8.95 -11.47
CA THR A 63 10.51 8.53 -10.21
C THR A 63 11.20 9.10 -8.98
N GLN A 64 12.45 9.56 -9.11
CA GLN A 64 13.22 10.17 -8.02
C GLN A 64 12.52 11.39 -7.43
N GLU A 65 12.01 12.26 -8.28
CA GLU A 65 11.36 13.51 -7.88
C GLU A 65 9.83 13.47 -8.10
N ALA A 66 9.25 12.27 -8.17
CA ALA A 66 7.81 12.12 -8.29
C ALA A 66 7.03 12.90 -7.21
N PRO A 67 7.45 12.91 -5.92
CA PRO A 67 6.76 13.71 -4.90
C PRO A 67 6.72 15.21 -5.21
N LEU A 68 7.81 15.79 -5.75
CA LEU A 68 7.83 17.19 -6.17
C LEU A 68 6.86 17.47 -7.31
N PHE A 69 6.83 16.59 -8.32
CA PHE A 69 5.91 16.74 -9.45
C PHE A 69 4.45 16.59 -9.01
N ASP A 70 4.17 15.70 -8.07
CA ASP A 70 2.83 15.54 -7.48
C ASP A 70 2.42 16.77 -6.65
N GLU A 71 3.34 17.37 -5.88
CA GLU A 71 3.10 18.61 -5.15
C GLU A 71 2.73 19.75 -6.11
N VAL A 72 3.54 19.97 -7.16
CA VAL A 72 3.26 20.99 -8.19
C VAL A 72 1.93 20.71 -8.91
N ARG A 73 1.59 19.44 -9.16
CA ARG A 73 0.30 19.06 -9.73
C ARG A 73 -0.83 19.42 -8.78
N GLY A 74 -0.72 19.07 -7.49
CA GLY A 74 -1.72 19.41 -6.47
C GLY A 74 -2.02 20.89 -6.39
N ASP A 75 -0.98 21.73 -6.49
CA ASP A 75 -1.10 23.19 -6.43
C ASP A 75 -1.66 23.83 -7.71
N SER A 76 -1.34 23.27 -8.88
CA SER A 76 -1.58 23.93 -10.18
C SER A 76 -2.70 23.31 -11.02
N ALA A 77 -2.90 21.99 -10.92
CA ALA A 77 -3.88 21.22 -11.71
C ALA A 77 -4.18 19.87 -11.00
N PRO A 78 -4.93 19.87 -9.90
CA PRO A 78 -5.13 18.69 -9.05
C PRO A 78 -5.76 17.50 -9.78
N ASP A 79 -6.58 17.76 -10.79
CA ASP A 79 -7.28 16.72 -11.58
C ASP A 79 -6.49 16.20 -12.78
N ALA A 80 -5.25 16.70 -13.00
CA ALA A 80 -4.46 16.27 -14.14
C ALA A 80 -3.98 14.82 -14.00
N ASP A 81 -4.14 14.02 -15.07
CA ASP A 81 -3.61 12.65 -15.17
C ASP A 81 -2.08 12.71 -15.33
N LEU A 82 -1.36 12.29 -14.30
CA LEU A 82 0.09 12.30 -14.21
C LEU A 82 0.63 10.92 -13.87
N GLY A 83 1.43 10.36 -14.77
CA GLY A 83 2.12 9.09 -14.56
C GLY A 83 3.63 9.26 -14.51
N PHE A 84 4.33 8.27 -13.93
CA PHE A 84 5.77 8.25 -13.80
C PHE A 84 6.38 6.96 -14.33
N THR A 85 7.60 7.03 -14.85
CA THR A 85 8.37 5.84 -15.19
C THR A 85 9.85 6.03 -14.87
N ASN A 86 10.49 4.96 -14.40
CA ASN A 86 11.91 4.95 -14.05
C ASN A 86 12.75 4.52 -15.24
N ILE A 87 13.30 5.48 -15.99
CA ILE A 87 14.24 5.18 -17.07
C ILE A 87 15.70 5.26 -16.61
N ARG A 88 15.97 5.90 -15.48
CA ARG A 88 17.31 6.15 -14.98
C ARG A 88 17.95 4.88 -14.43
N GLU A 89 17.43 4.35 -13.34
CA GLU A 89 17.97 3.17 -12.69
C GLU A 89 17.68 1.89 -13.47
N ARG A 90 16.54 1.84 -14.19
CA ARG A 90 16.17 0.66 -14.97
C ARG A 90 16.91 0.53 -16.30
N ALA A 91 17.48 1.65 -16.85
CA ALA A 91 18.08 1.66 -18.17
C ALA A 91 19.29 2.59 -18.30
N GLY A 92 19.13 3.89 -18.04
CA GLY A 92 20.12 4.93 -18.38
C GLY A 92 21.39 4.90 -17.53
N TRP A 93 21.33 4.44 -16.29
CA TRP A 93 22.48 4.22 -15.43
C TRP A 93 22.96 2.76 -15.53
N SER A 94 23.46 2.41 -16.69
CA SER A 94 23.99 1.09 -16.99
C SER A 94 25.33 1.21 -17.71
N ALA A 95 26.19 0.22 -17.54
CA ALA A 95 27.42 0.11 -18.34
C ALA A 95 27.13 -0.05 -19.85
N GLU A 96 25.90 -0.47 -20.20
CA GLU A 96 25.41 -0.65 -21.57
C GLU A 96 24.36 0.41 -21.94
N ALA A 97 24.44 1.61 -21.35
CA ALA A 97 23.46 2.68 -21.58
C ALA A 97 23.38 3.13 -23.05
N SER A 98 24.47 3.00 -23.82
CA SER A 98 24.48 3.29 -25.26
C SER A 98 23.50 2.43 -26.05
N ASP A 99 23.23 1.23 -25.59
CA ASP A 99 22.38 0.24 -26.26
C ASP A 99 20.97 0.16 -25.62
N ALA A 100 20.70 1.01 -24.62
CA ALA A 100 19.47 0.97 -23.84
C ALA A 100 18.26 1.67 -24.50
N THR A 101 18.42 2.29 -25.68
CA THR A 101 17.31 2.97 -26.39
C THR A 101 16.06 2.10 -26.55
N PRO A 102 16.14 0.83 -27.00
CA PRO A 102 14.97 -0.05 -27.09
C PRO A 102 14.29 -0.30 -25.72
N LYS A 103 15.09 -0.47 -24.67
CA LYS A 103 14.58 -0.64 -23.30
C LYS A 103 13.86 0.61 -22.80
N ILE A 104 14.46 1.79 -23.01
CA ILE A 104 13.83 3.06 -22.60
C ILE A 104 12.52 3.26 -23.36
N ALA A 105 12.48 3.01 -24.67
CA ALA A 105 11.26 3.10 -25.46
C ALA A 105 10.17 2.13 -24.95
N ALA A 106 10.55 0.91 -24.57
CA ALA A 106 9.63 -0.07 -23.99
C ALA A 106 9.06 0.38 -22.65
N LEU A 107 9.89 0.92 -21.74
CA LEU A 107 9.44 1.45 -20.44
C LEU A 107 8.51 2.66 -20.60
N LEU A 108 8.78 3.55 -21.55
CA LEU A 108 7.89 4.68 -21.87
C LEU A 108 6.57 4.21 -22.44
N ALA A 109 6.59 3.23 -23.35
CA ALA A 109 5.39 2.66 -23.94
C ALA A 109 4.52 1.93 -22.91
N GLU A 110 5.14 1.17 -21.98
CA GLU A 110 4.43 0.53 -20.88
C GLU A 110 3.74 1.57 -19.98
N ALA A 111 4.45 2.63 -19.59
CA ALA A 111 3.89 3.70 -18.77
C ALA A 111 2.74 4.45 -19.44
N ALA A 112 2.75 4.50 -20.79
CA ALA A 112 1.69 5.14 -21.56
C ALA A 112 0.44 4.28 -21.76
N MET A 113 0.45 3.01 -21.33
CA MET A 113 -0.73 2.13 -21.48
C MET A 113 -1.85 2.59 -20.55
N GLU A 114 -3.07 2.47 -21.04
CA GLU A 114 -4.27 2.64 -20.24
C GLU A 114 -4.60 1.31 -19.56
N ILE A 115 -4.50 1.29 -18.24
CA ILE A 115 -4.88 0.15 -17.42
C ILE A 115 -6.10 0.58 -16.59
N PRO A 116 -7.19 -0.20 -16.61
CA PRO A 116 -8.36 0.12 -15.80
C PRO A 116 -7.98 0.25 -14.32
N PRO A 117 -8.53 1.23 -13.58
CA PRO A 117 -8.28 1.36 -12.16
C PRO A 117 -8.84 0.14 -11.41
N THR A 118 -8.09 -0.36 -10.44
CA THR A 118 -8.59 -1.39 -9.53
C THR A 118 -9.76 -0.84 -8.73
N PRO A 119 -10.91 -1.53 -8.67
CA PRO A 119 -12.01 -1.11 -7.80
C PRO A 119 -11.56 -0.96 -6.35
N SER A 120 -12.07 0.05 -5.64
CA SER A 120 -11.75 0.35 -4.24
C SER A 120 -12.96 0.24 -3.33
N VAL A 121 -12.71 0.26 -2.04
CA VAL A 121 -13.67 0.52 -0.97
C VAL A 121 -13.18 1.68 -0.13
N THR A 122 -14.11 2.49 0.38
CA THR A 122 -13.78 3.63 1.21
C THR A 122 -13.79 3.22 2.67
N LEU A 123 -12.70 3.49 3.39
CA LEU A 123 -12.56 3.41 4.83
C LEU A 123 -12.70 4.80 5.42
N GLN A 124 -13.47 4.94 6.50
CA GLN A 124 -13.65 6.22 7.19
C GLN A 124 -13.23 6.09 8.64
N SER A 125 -12.35 6.95 9.11
CA SER A 125 -11.92 7.03 10.51
C SER A 125 -12.15 8.44 11.05
N ASN A 126 -12.91 8.55 12.14
CA ASN A 126 -13.19 9.81 12.80
C ASN A 126 -12.19 10.11 13.93
N GLY A 127 -11.22 9.21 14.15
CA GLY A 127 -10.19 9.38 15.17
C GLY A 127 -10.63 8.93 16.57
N VAL A 128 -11.58 8.01 16.67
CA VAL A 128 -11.92 7.35 17.95
C VAL A 128 -10.89 6.26 18.24
N VAL A 129 -10.06 6.47 19.26
CA VAL A 129 -8.92 5.60 19.58
C VAL A 129 -9.13 4.87 20.89
N LEU A 130 -8.97 3.55 20.88
CA LEU A 130 -8.83 2.74 22.08
C LEU A 130 -7.35 2.48 22.37
N VAL A 131 -6.85 2.97 23.49
CA VAL A 131 -5.55 2.61 24.03
C VAL A 131 -5.76 1.45 25.01
N TYR A 132 -5.24 0.27 24.67
CA TYR A 132 -5.35 -0.94 25.47
C TYR A 132 -3.99 -1.30 26.04
N GLY A 133 -3.85 -1.24 27.36
CA GLY A 133 -2.57 -1.41 28.00
C GLY A 133 -2.65 -1.90 29.45
N ARG A 134 -1.63 -1.59 30.26
CA ARG A 134 -1.49 -2.13 31.62
C ARG A 134 -0.84 -1.21 32.65
N ASP A 135 -0.22 -0.10 32.20
CA ASP A 135 0.61 0.74 33.08
C ASP A 135 0.51 2.25 32.75
N GLU A 136 1.36 3.07 33.37
CA GLU A 136 1.38 4.52 33.22
C GLU A 136 1.74 4.97 31.78
N THR A 137 2.50 4.15 31.03
CA THR A 137 2.86 4.44 29.63
C THR A 137 1.62 4.62 28.76
N ASP A 138 0.56 3.87 29.05
CA ASP A 138 -0.69 3.92 28.31
C ASP A 138 -1.44 5.24 28.53
N LEU A 139 -1.41 5.75 29.77
CA LEU A 139 -1.98 7.05 30.11
C LEU A 139 -1.22 8.18 29.43
N ASP A 140 0.11 8.09 29.36
CA ASP A 140 0.95 9.10 28.71
C ASP A 140 0.78 9.05 27.19
N ALA A 141 0.67 7.88 26.59
CA ALA A 141 0.34 7.71 25.18
C ALA A 141 -1.05 8.28 24.85
N ALA A 142 -2.04 7.98 25.69
CA ALA A 142 -3.40 8.49 25.52
C ALA A 142 -3.46 10.02 25.59
N ARG A 143 -2.75 10.66 26.50
CA ARG A 143 -2.66 12.13 26.58
C ARG A 143 -2.05 12.75 25.32
N GLN A 144 -1.02 12.13 24.77
CA GLN A 144 -0.41 12.60 23.53
C GLN A 144 -1.39 12.52 22.34
N LEU A 145 -2.17 11.42 22.25
CA LEU A 145 -3.19 11.26 21.22
C LEU A 145 -4.40 12.17 21.40
N ALA A 146 -4.81 12.46 22.65
CA ALA A 146 -5.99 13.25 22.97
C ALA A 146 -5.95 14.70 22.40
N ALA A 147 -4.77 15.18 22.01
CA ALA A 147 -4.63 16.46 21.32
C ALA A 147 -5.26 16.45 19.90
N ARG A 148 -5.49 15.27 19.30
CA ARG A 148 -5.95 15.12 17.91
C ARG A 148 -7.01 14.04 17.70
N ALA A 149 -7.37 13.28 18.73
CA ALA A 149 -8.23 12.11 18.66
C ALA A 149 -9.15 12.02 19.89
N ASP A 150 -10.26 11.31 19.76
CA ASP A 150 -11.13 10.95 20.88
C ASP A 150 -10.64 9.64 21.50
N VAL A 151 -10.02 9.72 22.65
CA VAL A 151 -9.25 8.63 23.24
C VAL A 151 -9.95 8.03 24.45
N THR A 152 -10.04 6.72 24.49
CA THR A 152 -10.46 5.93 25.64
C THR A 152 -9.31 4.99 26.06
N VAL A 153 -9.01 4.90 27.35
CA VAL A 153 -8.00 3.98 27.89
C VAL A 153 -8.68 2.78 28.54
N LEU A 154 -8.22 1.59 28.21
CA LEU A 154 -8.61 0.32 28.85
C LEU A 154 -7.36 -0.35 29.44
N LEU A 155 -7.31 -0.51 30.75
CA LEU A 155 -6.19 -1.11 31.47
C LEU A 155 -6.52 -2.57 31.82
N SER A 156 -5.69 -3.50 31.36
CA SER A 156 -5.88 -4.94 31.60
C SER A 156 -5.44 -5.35 33.02
N ARG A 157 -4.41 -4.72 33.57
CA ARG A 157 -3.84 -5.04 34.91
C ARG A 157 -3.33 -3.76 35.60
N PRO A 158 -4.20 -2.93 36.13
CA PRO A 158 -3.82 -1.62 36.70
C PRO A 158 -3.25 -1.73 38.13
N GLU A 159 -2.25 -2.56 38.37
CA GLU A 159 -1.78 -2.91 39.76
C GLU A 159 -0.95 -1.78 40.31
N ALA A 160 -0.64 -0.78 40.12
CA ALA A 160 0.19 0.25 40.79
C ALA A 160 0.26 1.58 40.01
N ILE A 161 -0.81 1.91 39.34
CA ILE A 161 -0.86 3.15 38.54
C ILE A 161 -1.22 4.30 39.46
N THR A 162 -0.38 5.33 39.48
CA THR A 162 -0.66 6.58 40.19
C THR A 162 -1.84 7.30 39.55
N PRO A 163 -2.89 7.67 40.32
CA PRO A 163 -4.02 8.39 39.72
C PRO A 163 -3.56 9.71 39.10
N PRO A 164 -3.98 10.02 37.87
CA PRO A 164 -3.66 11.30 37.27
C PRO A 164 -4.33 12.45 38.07
N ARG A 165 -3.68 13.58 38.13
CA ARG A 165 -4.24 14.78 38.81
C ARG A 165 -5.56 15.23 38.17
N VAL A 166 -5.69 15.04 36.83
CA VAL A 166 -6.87 15.33 36.03
C VAL A 166 -7.10 14.14 35.10
N PHE A 167 -8.33 13.67 35.02
CA PHE A 167 -8.74 12.68 34.02
C PHE A 167 -9.07 13.40 32.73
N ASP A 168 -8.09 13.55 31.83
CA ASP A 168 -8.28 14.20 30.53
C ASP A 168 -8.97 13.27 29.52
N VAL A 169 -8.92 11.97 29.78
CA VAL A 169 -9.53 10.92 28.95
C VAL A 169 -10.25 9.91 29.82
N PRO A 170 -11.31 9.24 29.32
CA PRO A 170 -11.97 8.14 30.04
C PRO A 170 -11.01 6.98 30.28
N VAL A 171 -10.94 6.51 31.53
CA VAL A 171 -10.08 5.37 31.93
C VAL A 171 -10.95 4.27 32.50
N PHE A 172 -10.80 3.08 31.95
CA PHE A 172 -11.50 1.87 32.37
C PHE A 172 -10.50 0.76 32.70
N HIS A 173 -10.92 -0.16 33.54
CA HIS A 173 -10.30 -1.48 33.73
C HIS A 173 -11.14 -2.53 33.02
N GLY A 174 -10.49 -3.55 32.46
CA GLY A 174 -11.15 -4.70 31.84
C GLY A 174 -10.21 -5.44 30.91
N THR A 175 -10.65 -6.59 30.42
CA THR A 175 -9.86 -7.40 29.48
C THR A 175 -10.65 -7.61 28.20
N ILE A 176 -10.02 -7.40 27.06
CA ILE A 176 -10.63 -7.67 25.77
C ILE A 176 -10.69 -9.19 25.59
N SER A 177 -11.91 -9.74 25.50
CA SER A 177 -12.17 -11.15 25.24
C SER A 177 -12.31 -11.46 23.75
N ARG A 178 -12.73 -10.48 22.95
CA ARG A 178 -12.90 -10.58 21.50
C ARG A 178 -12.66 -9.23 20.84
N ALA A 179 -11.99 -9.25 19.71
CA ALA A 179 -11.84 -8.09 18.83
C ALA A 179 -12.19 -8.48 17.38
N ALA A 180 -12.87 -7.59 16.67
CA ALA A 180 -13.26 -7.78 15.27
C ALA A 180 -13.27 -6.43 14.55
N GLY A 181 -13.40 -6.43 13.21
CA GLY A 181 -13.53 -5.22 12.40
C GLY A 181 -12.23 -4.77 11.75
N HIS A 182 -12.19 -3.52 11.37
CA HIS A 182 -11.15 -2.90 10.55
C HIS A 182 -11.00 -1.43 10.90
N LEU A 183 -10.05 -0.72 10.30
CA LEU A 183 -9.87 0.72 10.40
C LEU A 183 -11.21 1.46 10.23
N GLY A 184 -11.58 2.27 11.21
CA GLY A 184 -12.84 3.01 11.26
C GLY A 184 -14.06 2.23 11.77
N ALA A 185 -13.92 0.91 12.01
CA ALA A 185 -15.02 0.05 12.47
C ALA A 185 -14.55 -1.16 13.28
N PHE A 186 -13.69 -0.94 14.26
CA PHE A 186 -13.37 -2.00 15.23
C PHE A 186 -14.47 -2.13 16.27
N THR A 187 -14.72 -3.37 16.65
CA THR A 187 -15.60 -3.73 17.77
C THR A 187 -14.82 -4.62 18.73
N VAL A 188 -14.78 -4.25 20.00
CA VAL A 188 -14.14 -5.03 21.05
C VAL A 188 -15.15 -5.40 22.13
N THR A 189 -15.13 -6.67 22.55
CA THR A 189 -15.90 -7.17 23.68
C THR A 189 -15.00 -7.16 24.92
N ILE A 190 -15.39 -6.42 25.95
CA ILE A 190 -14.62 -6.20 27.17
C ILE A 190 -15.29 -6.95 28.31
N ALA A 191 -14.53 -7.83 28.96
CA ALA A 191 -14.95 -8.51 30.19
C ALA A 191 -14.59 -7.67 31.42
N ASN A 192 -15.51 -7.63 32.40
CA ASN A 192 -15.35 -6.95 33.68
C ASN A 192 -15.00 -5.45 33.59
N GLN A 193 -15.59 -4.74 32.63
CA GLN A 193 -15.35 -3.31 32.44
C GLN A 193 -15.79 -2.50 33.66
N ALA A 194 -14.87 -1.75 34.25
CA ALA A 194 -15.14 -0.86 35.37
C ALA A 194 -14.49 0.52 35.15
N SER A 195 -15.20 1.60 35.48
CA SER A 195 -14.67 2.96 35.38
C SER A 195 -13.70 3.23 36.54
N ALA A 196 -12.63 4.00 36.24
CA ALA A 196 -11.75 4.53 37.27
C ALA A 196 -12.52 5.45 38.22
N SER A 197 -12.23 5.33 39.52
CA SER A 197 -12.87 6.15 40.57
C SER A 197 -12.21 7.52 40.63
N ALA A 198 -13.01 8.59 40.61
CA ALA A 198 -12.53 9.96 40.80
C ALA A 198 -11.96 10.20 42.21
N SER A 199 -12.24 9.33 43.17
CA SER A 199 -11.73 9.41 44.55
C SER A 199 -10.47 8.56 44.78
N SER A 200 -9.84 8.01 43.74
CA SER A 200 -8.56 7.31 43.81
C SER A 200 -7.47 8.20 44.45
N ARG A 201 -6.64 7.66 45.37
CA ARG A 201 -5.59 8.39 46.10
C ARG A 201 -4.20 7.90 45.77
N ASP A 202 -3.81 6.76 46.37
CA ASP A 202 -2.47 6.20 46.24
C ASP A 202 -2.29 5.39 44.93
N ARG A 203 -3.38 4.82 44.46
CA ARG A 203 -3.45 4.05 43.23
C ARG A 203 -4.83 4.25 42.56
N LEU A 204 -4.92 3.91 41.30
CA LEU A 204 -6.20 3.87 40.60
C LEU A 204 -7.10 2.78 41.20
N ASP A 205 -8.26 3.20 41.67
CA ASP A 205 -9.34 2.30 42.10
C ASP A 205 -10.44 2.27 41.05
N PHE A 206 -11.11 1.14 40.94
CA PHE A 206 -12.16 0.94 39.94
C PHE A 206 -13.47 0.54 40.61
N GLY A 207 -14.57 0.99 40.05
CA GLY A 207 -15.90 0.65 40.49
C GLY A 207 -16.24 -0.82 40.25
N LYS A 208 -17.51 -1.18 40.49
CA LYS A 208 -18.00 -2.52 40.17
C LYS A 208 -18.02 -2.71 38.66
N GLY A 209 -17.33 -3.76 38.18
CA GLY A 209 -17.27 -4.11 36.77
C GLY A 209 -18.61 -4.62 36.21
N LYS A 210 -18.89 -4.28 34.96
CA LYS A 210 -19.92 -4.93 34.14
C LYS A 210 -19.35 -6.23 33.59
N PRO A 211 -20.10 -7.36 33.65
CA PRO A 211 -19.58 -8.66 33.20
C PRO A 211 -19.06 -8.64 31.77
N GLU A 212 -19.81 -8.03 30.87
CA GLU A 212 -19.48 -7.91 29.45
C GLU A 212 -20.01 -6.59 28.90
N THR A 213 -19.21 -5.92 28.07
CA THR A 213 -19.55 -4.66 27.43
C THR A 213 -18.94 -4.65 26.03
N GLU A 214 -19.64 -4.09 25.08
CA GLU A 214 -19.13 -3.85 23.72
C GLU A 214 -18.73 -2.38 23.56
N LEU A 215 -17.57 -2.15 22.94
CA LEU A 215 -17.05 -0.83 22.58
C LEU A 215 -16.70 -0.82 21.10
N THR A 216 -17.05 0.27 20.42
CA THR A 216 -16.63 0.53 19.02
C THR A 216 -15.58 1.62 19.00
N CYS A 217 -14.59 1.50 18.09
CA CYS A 217 -13.55 2.49 17.86
C CYS A 217 -13.02 2.41 16.43
N ASP A 218 -12.36 3.46 16.00
CA ASP A 218 -11.76 3.53 14.66
C ASP A 218 -10.35 2.95 14.64
N LEU A 219 -9.63 3.12 15.75
CA LEU A 219 -8.21 2.80 15.90
C LEU A 219 -7.95 2.10 17.24
N ILE A 220 -7.00 1.18 17.26
CA ILE A 220 -6.56 0.50 18.48
C ILE A 220 -5.04 0.62 18.61
N LEU A 221 -4.58 1.13 19.76
CA LEU A 221 -3.19 1.07 20.23
C LEU A 221 -3.07 0.03 21.32
N ASP A 222 -2.46 -1.11 21.02
CA ASP A 222 -2.25 -2.21 21.96
C ASP A 222 -0.83 -2.16 22.55
N LEU A 223 -0.74 -1.79 23.82
CA LEU A 223 0.50 -1.69 24.61
C LEU A 223 0.60 -2.78 25.68
N THR A 224 -0.26 -3.78 25.66
CA THR A 224 -0.28 -4.85 26.68
C THR A 224 1.00 -5.70 26.69
N GLY A 225 1.67 -5.84 25.54
CA GLY A 225 2.77 -6.78 25.34
C GLY A 225 2.34 -8.25 25.36
N GLU A 226 1.04 -8.54 25.45
CA GLU A 226 0.45 -9.91 25.45
C GLU A 226 0.25 -10.44 24.03
N ALA A 227 -0.50 -11.51 23.84
CA ALA A 227 -0.85 -11.99 22.51
C ALA A 227 -1.65 -10.94 21.72
N PRO A 228 -1.39 -10.79 20.41
CA PRO A 228 -2.10 -9.79 19.59
C PRO A 228 -3.58 -10.06 19.53
N LEU A 229 -4.40 -9.02 19.50
CA LEU A 229 -5.84 -9.12 19.32
C LEU A 229 -6.21 -9.71 17.95
N PHE A 230 -5.37 -9.47 16.96
CA PHE A 230 -5.49 -10.00 15.60
C PHE A 230 -4.24 -10.81 15.26
N PRO A 231 -4.30 -12.16 15.34
CA PRO A 231 -3.14 -13.04 15.26
C PRO A 231 -2.70 -13.34 13.82
N GLY A 232 -2.77 -12.41 12.91
CA GLY A 232 -2.29 -12.55 11.53
C GLY A 232 -0.84 -12.11 11.37
N ALA A 233 -0.12 -12.72 10.43
CA ALA A 233 1.21 -12.27 10.04
C ALA A 233 1.17 -10.87 9.39
N GLU A 234 0.11 -10.58 8.68
CA GLU A 234 -0.16 -9.28 8.07
C GLU A 234 -0.81 -8.34 9.09
N LYS A 235 -0.33 -7.10 9.11
CA LYS A 235 -0.88 -6.07 9.98
C LYS A 235 -2.30 -5.69 9.52
N ARG A 236 -3.19 -5.51 10.50
CA ARG A 236 -4.51 -4.93 10.25
C ARG A 236 -4.42 -3.40 10.33
N ASP A 237 -4.84 -2.72 9.28
CA ASP A 237 -4.85 -1.25 9.26
C ASP A 237 -5.65 -0.72 10.45
N GLY A 238 -5.13 0.32 11.13
CA GLY A 238 -5.74 0.90 12.31
C GLY A 238 -5.48 0.17 13.64
N TYR A 239 -4.83 -1.01 13.62
CA TYR A 239 -4.35 -1.72 14.81
C TYR A 239 -2.84 -1.61 14.92
N ALA A 240 -2.36 -0.81 15.88
CA ALA A 240 -0.95 -0.63 16.16
C ALA A 240 -0.56 -1.37 17.45
N ARG A 241 0.55 -2.13 17.39
CA ARG A 241 1.07 -2.89 18.52
C ARG A 241 2.59 -2.76 18.59
N PRO A 242 3.10 -1.58 18.98
CA PRO A 242 4.53 -1.38 19.22
C PRO A 242 4.96 -2.12 20.48
N ASP A 243 6.26 -2.39 20.60
CA ASP A 243 6.85 -2.81 21.86
C ASP A 243 6.78 -1.63 22.87
N PRO A 244 6.03 -1.76 23.98
CA PRO A 244 5.87 -0.66 24.94
C PRO A 244 7.18 -0.29 25.66
N SER A 245 8.16 -1.19 25.67
CA SER A 245 9.50 -0.91 26.24
C SER A 245 10.41 -0.13 25.29
N ASN A 246 10.00 0.07 24.02
CA ASN A 246 10.75 0.81 23.02
C ASN A 246 10.09 2.18 22.73
N PRO A 247 10.58 3.29 23.33
CA PRO A 247 9.98 4.61 23.16
C PRO A 247 9.94 5.08 21.70
N ALA A 248 10.95 4.73 20.89
CA ALA A 248 10.99 5.12 19.48
C ALA A 248 9.90 4.41 18.67
N ALA A 249 9.67 3.12 18.94
CA ALA A 249 8.59 2.37 18.30
C ALA A 249 7.21 2.90 18.73
N LEU A 250 7.05 3.24 20.01
CA LEU A 250 5.83 3.85 20.53
C LEU A 250 5.55 5.20 19.83
N GLN A 251 6.52 6.11 19.81
CA GLN A 251 6.35 7.42 19.17
C GLN A 251 6.01 7.29 17.68
N LYS A 252 6.67 6.37 16.97
CA LYS A 252 6.34 6.07 15.59
C LYS A 252 4.89 5.63 15.44
N ALA A 253 4.41 4.71 16.29
CA ALA A 253 3.03 4.24 16.24
C ALA A 253 2.01 5.36 16.53
N LEU A 254 2.32 6.28 17.47
CA LEU A 254 1.47 7.44 17.74
C LEU A 254 1.35 8.35 16.51
N PHE A 255 2.46 8.64 15.83
CA PHE A 255 2.43 9.41 14.57
C PHE A 255 1.62 8.71 13.49
N GLU A 256 1.84 7.39 13.30
CA GLU A 256 1.11 6.60 12.31
C GLU A 256 -0.40 6.61 12.58
N LEU A 257 -0.82 6.44 13.83
CA LEU A 257 -2.25 6.47 14.21
C LEU A 257 -2.90 7.85 13.97
N THR A 258 -2.19 8.94 14.29
CA THR A 258 -2.73 10.29 14.04
C THR A 258 -2.89 10.61 12.55
N ALA A 259 -2.14 9.94 11.68
CA ALA A 259 -2.29 10.05 10.23
C ALA A 259 -3.47 9.24 9.67
N LEU A 260 -4.05 8.32 10.47
CA LEU A 260 -5.17 7.48 10.08
C LEU A 260 -6.54 8.08 10.47
N VAL A 261 -6.68 9.41 10.40
CA VAL A 261 -7.95 10.12 10.59
C VAL A 261 -8.36 10.74 9.28
N GLY A 262 -9.56 10.44 8.81
CA GLY A 262 -10.10 10.88 7.53
C GLY A 262 -10.70 9.76 6.71
N GLU A 263 -10.73 9.96 5.40
CA GLU A 263 -11.25 9.02 4.41
C GLU A 263 -10.11 8.40 3.61
N PHE A 264 -10.14 7.08 3.43
CA PHE A 264 -9.08 6.33 2.79
C PHE A 264 -9.64 5.36 1.76
N GLU A 265 -9.09 5.37 0.55
CA GLU A 265 -9.41 4.42 -0.49
C GLU A 265 -8.54 3.16 -0.34
N LYS A 266 -9.19 2.00 -0.22
CA LYS A 266 -8.53 0.70 -0.15
C LYS A 266 -8.87 -0.13 -1.38
N PRO A 267 -7.88 -0.62 -2.14
CA PRO A 267 -8.14 -1.47 -3.30
C PRO A 267 -8.85 -2.77 -2.93
N ARG A 268 -9.73 -3.24 -3.80
CA ARG A 268 -10.26 -4.60 -3.76
C ARG A 268 -9.24 -5.53 -4.41
N TYR A 269 -8.41 -6.15 -3.60
CA TYR A 269 -7.29 -6.97 -4.08
C TYR A 269 -7.71 -8.28 -4.75
N VAL A 270 -8.95 -8.72 -4.55
CA VAL A 270 -9.42 -10.05 -4.96
C VAL A 270 -10.69 -9.93 -5.79
N ALA A 271 -10.68 -10.59 -6.95
CA ALA A 271 -11.88 -10.90 -7.74
C ALA A 271 -12.30 -12.33 -7.47
N TYR A 272 -13.60 -12.56 -7.35
CA TYR A 272 -14.18 -13.86 -7.02
C TYR A 272 -15.34 -14.21 -7.95
N ASP A 273 -15.28 -15.41 -8.51
CA ASP A 273 -16.33 -16.00 -9.36
C ASP A 273 -16.93 -17.22 -8.66
N ILE A 274 -18.16 -17.07 -8.16
CA ILE A 274 -18.87 -18.12 -7.42
C ILE A 274 -19.15 -19.34 -8.29
N ASP A 275 -19.33 -19.16 -9.59
CA ASP A 275 -19.69 -20.26 -10.52
C ASP A 275 -18.53 -21.25 -10.71
N LEU A 276 -17.32 -20.80 -10.50
CA LEU A 276 -16.10 -21.63 -10.53
C LEU A 276 -15.74 -22.19 -9.18
N CYS A 277 -16.36 -21.71 -8.08
CA CYS A 277 -15.98 -22.11 -6.72
C CYS A 277 -16.39 -23.54 -6.42
N ALA A 278 -15.49 -24.31 -5.81
CA ALA A 278 -15.71 -25.70 -5.39
C ALA A 278 -15.97 -25.82 -3.87
N HIS A 279 -16.31 -24.71 -3.18
CA HIS A 279 -16.47 -24.69 -1.73
C HIS A 279 -17.61 -25.56 -1.24
N SER A 280 -18.82 -25.37 -1.73
CA SER A 280 -20.01 -26.03 -1.18
C SER A 280 -21.09 -26.28 -2.23
N ARG A 281 -20.74 -26.81 -3.41
CA ARG A 281 -21.75 -27.21 -4.39
C ARG A 281 -22.60 -28.37 -3.83
N SER A 282 -23.90 -28.27 -4.01
CA SER A 282 -24.88 -29.32 -3.58
C SER A 282 -24.89 -29.55 -2.07
N ALA A 283 -24.67 -28.50 -1.28
CA ALA A 283 -24.64 -28.53 0.19
C ALA A 283 -23.58 -29.49 0.78
N ILE A 284 -22.54 -29.80 0.02
CA ILE A 284 -21.40 -30.59 0.48
C ILE A 284 -20.18 -29.67 0.52
N THR A 285 -19.63 -29.46 1.72
CA THR A 285 -18.36 -28.70 1.86
C THR A 285 -17.23 -29.46 1.17
N GLY A 286 -16.69 -28.86 0.11
CA GLY A 286 -15.60 -29.44 -0.67
C GLY A 286 -14.28 -28.76 -0.38
N CYS A 287 -14.02 -27.59 -1.00
CA CYS A 287 -12.76 -26.89 -0.91
C CYS A 287 -12.76 -25.83 0.21
N SER A 288 -11.73 -25.78 1.07
CA SER A 288 -11.54 -24.77 2.11
C SER A 288 -10.19 -24.02 1.99
N LEU A 289 -9.41 -24.26 0.95
CA LEU A 289 -8.02 -23.79 0.85
C LEU A 289 -7.85 -22.27 1.07
N CYS A 290 -8.71 -21.44 0.49
CA CYS A 290 -8.64 -19.99 0.66
C CYS A 290 -9.04 -19.54 2.08
N LEU A 291 -9.95 -20.27 2.74
CA LEU A 291 -10.35 -20.01 4.13
C LEU A 291 -9.19 -20.31 5.08
N ASP A 292 -8.53 -21.46 4.87
CA ASP A 292 -7.49 -21.97 5.76
C ASP A 292 -6.20 -21.15 5.67
N ILE A 293 -5.89 -20.58 4.48
CA ILE A 293 -4.65 -19.83 4.26
C ILE A 293 -4.76 -18.35 4.60
N CYS A 294 -5.97 -17.80 4.76
CA CYS A 294 -6.14 -16.35 4.92
C CYS A 294 -5.58 -15.85 6.26
N PRO A 295 -4.49 -15.07 6.30
CA PRO A 295 -3.86 -14.67 7.55
C PRO A 295 -4.68 -13.64 8.34
N THR A 296 -5.57 -12.90 7.67
CA THR A 296 -6.40 -11.87 8.30
C THR A 296 -7.83 -12.33 8.59
N SER A 297 -8.18 -13.58 8.26
CA SER A 297 -9.54 -14.11 8.35
C SER A 297 -10.57 -13.26 7.58
N ALA A 298 -10.16 -12.64 6.47
CA ALA A 298 -11.02 -11.85 5.60
C ALA A 298 -11.97 -12.70 4.75
N ILE A 299 -11.86 -14.03 4.79
CA ILE A 299 -12.66 -14.95 3.98
C ILE A 299 -13.53 -15.76 4.89
N GLN A 300 -14.82 -15.82 4.56
CA GLN A 300 -15.81 -16.58 5.33
C GLN A 300 -16.64 -17.47 4.41
N SER A 301 -17.09 -18.62 4.92
CA SER A 301 -18.03 -19.49 4.23
C SER A 301 -19.40 -18.81 4.14
N SER A 302 -20.04 -18.85 2.98
CA SER A 302 -21.35 -18.27 2.74
C SER A 302 -22.13 -19.10 1.74
N GLY A 303 -22.97 -20.02 2.23
CA GLY A 303 -23.76 -20.91 1.37
C GLY A 303 -22.86 -21.78 0.48
N ASP A 304 -23.10 -21.74 -0.83
CA ASP A 304 -22.35 -22.54 -1.82
C ASP A 304 -20.98 -21.93 -2.21
N GLY A 305 -20.62 -20.80 -1.63
CA GLY A 305 -19.37 -20.11 -1.93
C GLY A 305 -18.71 -19.54 -0.68
N VAL A 306 -17.83 -18.58 -0.91
CA VAL A 306 -17.14 -17.82 0.12
C VAL A 306 -17.39 -16.32 -0.09
N VAL A 307 -17.26 -15.53 0.98
CA VAL A 307 -17.32 -14.07 0.92
C VAL A 307 -15.99 -13.51 1.35
N PHE A 308 -15.51 -12.51 0.61
CA PHE A 308 -14.29 -11.76 0.90
C PHE A 308 -14.66 -10.42 1.50
N ASP A 309 -14.15 -10.13 2.70
CA ASP A 309 -14.27 -8.83 3.32
C ASP A 309 -13.13 -7.92 2.79
N PRO A 310 -13.42 -6.94 1.92
CA PRO A 310 -12.40 -6.08 1.33
C PRO A 310 -11.78 -5.12 2.36
N PHE A 311 -12.49 -4.80 3.45
CA PHE A 311 -12.01 -3.92 4.50
C PHE A 311 -10.92 -4.59 5.36
N ILE A 312 -11.02 -5.92 5.53
CA ILE A 312 -10.07 -6.72 6.31
C ILE A 312 -8.93 -7.26 5.45
N CYS A 313 -9.18 -7.50 4.15
CA CYS A 313 -8.21 -8.10 3.24
C CYS A 313 -6.90 -7.30 3.21
N ALA A 314 -5.76 -7.97 3.44
CA ALA A 314 -4.43 -7.35 3.40
C ALA A 314 -3.77 -7.36 2.01
N GLY A 315 -4.43 -7.91 0.98
CA GLY A 315 -3.89 -7.95 -0.38
C GLY A 315 -2.70 -8.90 -0.58
N CYS A 316 -2.52 -9.91 0.28
CA CYS A 316 -1.36 -10.81 0.22
C CYS A 316 -1.38 -11.83 -0.93
N GLY A 317 -2.51 -12.00 -1.65
CA GLY A 317 -2.64 -12.88 -2.80
C GLY A 317 -2.69 -14.39 -2.52
N GLN A 318 -2.42 -14.84 -1.29
CA GLN A 318 -2.33 -16.27 -0.97
C GLN A 318 -3.58 -17.08 -1.34
N CYS A 319 -4.77 -16.49 -1.21
CA CYS A 319 -6.01 -17.15 -1.57
C CYS A 319 -6.14 -17.39 -3.10
N ALA A 320 -5.63 -16.49 -3.91
CA ALA A 320 -5.59 -16.66 -5.36
C ALA A 320 -4.57 -17.74 -5.76
N SER A 321 -3.40 -17.76 -5.13
CA SER A 321 -2.34 -18.74 -5.44
C SER A 321 -2.73 -20.19 -5.14
N VAL A 322 -3.57 -20.43 -4.13
CA VAL A 322 -4.01 -21.80 -3.75
C VAL A 322 -5.32 -22.23 -4.38
N CYS A 323 -6.02 -21.35 -5.12
CA CYS A 323 -7.33 -21.66 -5.70
C CYS A 323 -7.20 -22.63 -6.89
N PRO A 324 -7.61 -23.88 -6.79
CA PRO A 324 -7.40 -24.88 -7.86
C PRO A 324 -8.33 -24.69 -9.05
N SER A 325 -9.43 -23.96 -8.87
CA SER A 325 -10.43 -23.73 -9.92
C SER A 325 -10.31 -22.35 -10.59
N GLY A 326 -9.41 -21.47 -10.11
CA GLY A 326 -9.33 -20.09 -10.57
C GLY A 326 -10.54 -19.23 -10.23
N ALA A 327 -11.39 -19.69 -9.30
CA ALA A 327 -12.53 -18.91 -8.79
C ALA A 327 -12.08 -17.65 -8.05
N VAL A 328 -10.93 -17.71 -7.39
CA VAL A 328 -10.30 -16.58 -6.71
C VAL A 328 -9.12 -16.11 -7.54
N ARG A 329 -9.12 -14.84 -7.92
CA ARG A 329 -8.05 -14.22 -8.71
C ARG A 329 -7.59 -12.93 -8.05
N TYR A 330 -6.30 -12.62 -8.21
CA TYR A 330 -5.77 -11.33 -7.76
C TYR A 330 -6.20 -10.23 -8.74
N ALA A 331 -6.54 -9.04 -8.23
CA ALA A 331 -7.14 -7.98 -9.01
C ALA A 331 -6.35 -6.65 -9.00
N MET A 332 -5.15 -6.64 -8.41
CA MET A 332 -4.34 -5.41 -8.33
C MET A 332 -2.87 -5.65 -8.72
N PRO A 333 -2.55 -5.58 -9.99
CA PRO A 333 -3.42 -5.59 -11.17
C PRO A 333 -4.01 -6.98 -11.44
N SER A 334 -4.99 -7.05 -12.34
CA SER A 334 -5.51 -8.33 -12.82
C SER A 334 -4.47 -9.10 -13.65
N ALA A 335 -4.66 -10.41 -13.84
CA ALA A 335 -3.79 -11.20 -14.72
C ALA A 335 -3.86 -10.69 -16.16
N GLU A 336 -5.05 -10.31 -16.62
CA GLU A 336 -5.29 -9.75 -17.96
C GLU A 336 -4.50 -8.45 -18.15
N ASP A 337 -4.57 -7.53 -17.18
CA ASP A 337 -3.84 -6.25 -17.23
C ASP A 337 -2.33 -6.47 -17.16
N THR A 338 -1.88 -7.42 -16.34
CA THR A 338 -0.47 -7.81 -16.23
C THR A 338 0.06 -8.32 -17.56
N LEU A 339 -0.68 -9.24 -18.21
CA LEU A 339 -0.32 -9.77 -19.53
C LEU A 339 -0.38 -8.70 -20.62
N LEU A 340 -1.34 -7.80 -20.55
CA LEU A 340 -1.44 -6.67 -21.46
C LEU A 340 -0.20 -5.76 -21.36
N ARG A 341 0.20 -5.39 -20.15
CA ARG A 341 1.41 -4.59 -19.87
C ARG A 341 2.66 -5.30 -20.39
N LEU A 342 2.82 -6.58 -20.05
CA LEU A 342 3.97 -7.37 -20.47
C LEU A 342 4.07 -7.46 -22.01
N ARG A 343 2.93 -7.74 -22.67
CA ARG A 343 2.85 -7.77 -24.12
C ARG A 343 3.18 -6.42 -24.74
N GLY A 344 2.69 -5.32 -24.15
CA GLY A 344 3.00 -3.96 -24.58
C GLY A 344 4.49 -3.64 -24.45
N LEU A 345 5.10 -3.96 -23.30
CA LEU A 345 6.52 -3.78 -23.06
C LEU A 345 7.39 -4.52 -24.11
N LEU A 346 7.12 -5.82 -24.32
CA LEU A 346 7.87 -6.64 -25.27
C LEU A 346 7.66 -6.18 -26.71
N THR A 347 6.42 -5.85 -27.09
CA THR A 347 6.11 -5.37 -28.44
C THR A 347 6.84 -4.06 -28.74
N ALA A 348 6.86 -3.11 -27.80
CA ALA A 348 7.58 -1.86 -27.95
C ALA A 348 9.09 -2.08 -28.03
N TYR A 349 9.63 -2.98 -27.19
CA TYR A 349 11.06 -3.34 -27.21
C TYR A 349 11.51 -3.86 -28.59
N PHE A 350 10.76 -4.82 -29.16
CA PHE A 350 11.08 -5.38 -30.48
C PHE A 350 10.91 -4.34 -31.60
N LYS A 351 9.84 -3.53 -31.56
CA LYS A 351 9.63 -2.44 -32.54
C LYS A 351 10.75 -1.40 -32.51
N ALA A 352 11.34 -1.17 -31.33
CA ALA A 352 12.47 -0.27 -31.15
C ALA A 352 13.83 -0.88 -31.60
N GLY A 353 13.83 -2.10 -32.13
CA GLY A 353 15.02 -2.81 -32.62
C GLY A 353 15.73 -3.62 -31.52
N GLY A 354 15.12 -3.84 -30.39
CA GLY A 354 15.66 -4.70 -29.36
C GLY A 354 15.62 -6.18 -29.75
N GLU A 355 16.62 -6.95 -29.34
CA GLU A 355 16.72 -8.37 -29.64
C GLU A 355 16.94 -9.19 -28.37
N LYS A 356 16.42 -10.42 -28.34
CA LYS A 356 16.62 -11.43 -27.28
C LYS A 356 16.43 -10.87 -25.86
N PRO A 357 15.27 -10.30 -25.51
CA PRO A 357 15.04 -9.75 -24.21
C PRO A 357 15.08 -10.84 -23.13
N THR A 358 15.59 -10.47 -21.96
CA THR A 358 15.46 -11.23 -20.73
C THR A 358 14.52 -10.49 -19.80
N LEU A 359 13.43 -11.12 -19.38
CA LEU A 359 12.53 -10.53 -18.38
C LEU A 359 13.10 -10.73 -16.98
N LEU A 360 13.22 -9.63 -16.23
CA LEU A 360 13.52 -9.65 -14.81
C LEU A 360 12.23 -9.36 -14.05
N LEU A 361 11.56 -10.42 -13.60
CA LEU A 361 10.39 -10.31 -12.72
C LEU A 361 10.84 -9.95 -11.31
N HIS A 362 10.30 -8.91 -10.75
CA HIS A 362 10.69 -8.42 -9.42
C HIS A 362 9.52 -7.82 -8.66
N ASP A 363 9.58 -7.88 -7.34
CA ASP A 363 8.64 -7.15 -6.47
C ASP A 363 9.05 -5.68 -6.30
N ILE A 364 8.08 -4.84 -5.92
CA ILE A 364 8.32 -3.39 -5.73
C ILE A 364 9.07 -3.14 -4.41
N ARG A 365 8.88 -3.99 -3.41
CA ARG A 365 9.37 -3.74 -2.05
C ARG A 365 10.87 -4.01 -1.88
N HIS A 366 11.39 -5.05 -2.55
CA HIS A 366 12.80 -5.46 -2.46
C HIS A 366 13.52 -5.37 -3.80
N GLY A 367 12.90 -5.83 -4.88
CA GLY A 367 13.50 -5.87 -6.20
C GLY A 367 13.76 -4.49 -6.78
N GLU A 368 12.83 -3.55 -6.67
CA GLU A 368 13.05 -2.18 -7.16
C GLU A 368 14.21 -1.46 -6.43
N PRO A 369 14.31 -1.47 -5.09
CA PRO A 369 15.49 -0.96 -4.39
C PRO A 369 16.80 -1.64 -4.77
N MET A 370 16.79 -2.96 -5.05
CA MET A 370 17.98 -3.67 -5.53
C MET A 370 18.40 -3.20 -6.92
N ILE A 371 17.48 -3.04 -7.86
CA ILE A 371 17.75 -2.48 -9.19
C ILE A 371 18.35 -1.09 -9.06
N ALA A 372 17.78 -0.25 -8.21
CA ALA A 372 18.30 1.10 -7.94
C ALA A 372 19.71 1.07 -7.35
N ALA A 373 19.99 0.15 -6.42
CA ALA A 373 21.33 -0.03 -5.85
C ALA A 373 22.36 -0.52 -6.90
N MET A 374 21.95 -1.47 -7.76
CA MET A 374 22.80 -1.93 -8.87
C MET A 374 23.16 -0.82 -9.85
N ALA A 375 22.23 0.07 -10.15
CA ALA A 375 22.46 1.21 -11.04
C ALA A 375 23.38 2.27 -10.38
N ARG A 376 23.22 2.52 -9.09
CA ARG A 376 23.95 3.56 -8.34
C ARG A 376 25.36 3.15 -7.92
N HIS A 377 25.55 1.88 -7.56
CA HIS A 377 26.77 1.37 -6.95
C HIS A 377 27.44 0.28 -7.76
N GLY A 378 26.81 -0.20 -8.84
CA GLY A 378 27.28 -1.29 -9.67
C GLY A 378 27.34 -0.92 -11.16
N ARG A 379 27.00 -1.89 -12.01
CA ARG A 379 27.01 -1.73 -13.47
C ARG A 379 25.63 -1.45 -14.07
N GLY A 380 24.58 -1.37 -13.25
CA GLY A 380 23.19 -1.29 -13.70
C GLY A 380 22.70 -2.56 -14.39
N LEU A 381 21.49 -2.52 -14.92
CA LEU A 381 20.91 -3.66 -15.67
C LEU A 381 21.45 -3.67 -17.10
N PRO A 382 21.90 -4.84 -17.63
CA PRO A 382 22.26 -5.01 -19.04
C PRO A 382 21.16 -4.51 -20.00
N ALA A 383 21.53 -4.06 -21.18
CA ALA A 383 20.59 -3.51 -22.16
C ALA A 383 19.40 -4.45 -22.50
N PRO A 384 19.58 -5.77 -22.71
CA PRO A 384 18.47 -6.65 -23.03
C PRO A 384 17.64 -7.10 -21.83
N VAL A 385 18.01 -6.72 -20.60
CA VAL A 385 17.26 -7.10 -19.40
C VAL A 385 16.15 -6.09 -19.15
N LEU A 386 14.90 -6.54 -19.27
CA LEU A 386 13.69 -5.75 -19.08
C LEU A 386 13.14 -5.99 -17.66
N PRO A 387 13.23 -5.04 -16.75
CA PRO A 387 12.62 -5.17 -15.42
C PRO A 387 11.11 -5.00 -15.53
N PHE A 388 10.37 -5.94 -14.94
CA PHE A 388 8.93 -5.92 -14.90
C PHE A 388 8.45 -6.19 -13.48
N ALA A 389 7.75 -5.22 -12.89
CA ALA A 389 7.21 -5.33 -11.55
C ALA A 389 6.04 -6.31 -11.53
N PHE A 390 6.12 -7.33 -10.66
CA PHE A 390 5.17 -8.41 -10.55
C PHE A 390 4.83 -8.65 -9.08
N ASN A 391 3.55 -8.66 -8.73
CA ASN A 391 3.14 -8.82 -7.34
C ASN A 391 2.87 -10.27 -6.94
N GLU A 392 2.44 -11.09 -7.90
CA GLU A 392 2.09 -12.49 -7.67
C GLU A 392 2.38 -13.33 -8.91
N ILE A 393 3.01 -14.49 -8.71
CA ILE A 393 3.18 -15.49 -9.75
C ILE A 393 2.25 -16.66 -9.41
N THR A 394 1.23 -16.89 -10.24
CA THR A 394 0.40 -18.08 -10.17
C THR A 394 0.86 -19.08 -11.22
N GLN A 395 0.53 -20.37 -11.02
CA GLN A 395 0.83 -21.43 -11.98
C GLN A 395 0.24 -21.12 -13.38
N ILE A 396 -0.95 -20.53 -13.42
CA ILE A 396 -1.65 -20.12 -14.65
C ILE A 396 -0.94 -18.94 -15.36
N GLY A 397 -0.19 -18.13 -14.62
CA GLY A 397 0.54 -16.98 -15.18
C GLY A 397 1.93 -17.35 -15.74
N LEU A 398 2.37 -18.61 -15.58
CA LEU A 398 3.63 -19.12 -16.13
C LEU A 398 3.45 -19.85 -17.46
N ASP A 399 2.24 -20.29 -17.77
CA ASP A 399 1.84 -20.95 -19.04
C ASP A 399 1.41 -19.90 -20.09
#